data_3c1848a81a42d724bb7ec278e37ba739
#
_entry.id   3c1848a81a42d724bb7ec278e37ba739
#
_cell.length_a   1.000
_cell.length_b   1.000
_cell.length_c   1.000
_cell.angle_alpha   90.00
_cell.angle_beta   90.00
_cell.angle_gamma   90.00
#
_symmetry.space_group_name_H-M   'P 1'
#
loop_
_entity.id
_entity.type
_entity.pdbx_description
1 polymer ?
#
loop_
_entity_poly.entity_id
_entity_poly.type
_entity_poly.pdbx_seq_one_letter_code
_entity_poly.pdbx_strand_id
1 'polypeptide(L)'
;MTSRIPAGVRTSAAVQQRLAPALRRLRLPTTLLQRVAGVRERRAWTAGEDVDDATVAAGREALAVAGVEPADVGLLINTSVTRRHLEPSVAVRLHHGLGLPSSAVNFDVANACLGFINGMSLAAGMIESGQVRYAVVVDGEDADVIHDRTIERLLQEDRSRDDFMQEFASLTLGSGSAAAVLGRTDEHPEGHRVLGGVTRAATQFHDLCVGSTEGMFTDAKALLDGGLELVVDAWKDAVADWDWARMDRYVTHQVSRVHTDAIVEAVGLDRAKVPTTYERYGNVGPASVPITLVEQQDSLSAGDRVLLMGVGSGINTAMLELAW
;
A
#
# COMPACT_ATOMS: atom_id res chain seq x y z
N MET A 1 10.50 1.67 11.31
CA MET A 1 9.28 1.86 10.49
C MET A 1 8.12 2.15 11.41
N THR A 2 7.16 3.01 11.01
CA THR A 2 6.01 3.42 11.84
C THR A 2 4.77 3.58 10.98
N SER A 3 3.59 3.64 11.61
CA SER A 3 2.32 3.88 10.91
C SER A 3 1.37 4.74 11.75
N ARG A 4 0.40 5.37 11.08
CA ARG A 4 -0.72 6.07 11.70
C ARG A 4 -2.02 5.56 11.10
N ILE A 5 -2.86 5.03 11.96
CA ILE A 5 -4.17 4.50 11.57
C ILE A 5 -5.24 5.46 12.06
N PRO A 6 -6.10 6.00 11.18
CA PRO A 6 -7.18 6.91 11.58
C PRO A 6 -8.10 6.30 12.63
N ALA A 7 -8.64 7.14 13.52
CA ALA A 7 -9.59 6.70 14.54
C ALA A 7 -10.97 6.35 13.96
N GLY A 8 -11.37 7.01 12.87
CA GLY A 8 -12.66 6.81 12.23
C GLY A 8 -12.79 5.41 11.60
N VAL A 9 -13.99 4.86 11.69
CA VAL A 9 -14.32 3.52 11.17
C VAL A 9 -15.54 3.62 10.26
N ARG A 10 -15.38 3.11 9.02
CA ARG A 10 -16.49 2.90 8.08
C ARG A 10 -16.71 1.40 7.90
N THR A 11 -17.76 0.86 8.49
CA THR A 11 -18.10 -0.57 8.35
C THR A 11 -18.65 -0.88 6.95
N SER A 12 -18.38 -2.07 6.43
CA SER A 12 -18.99 -2.53 5.18
C SER A 12 -20.52 -2.58 5.26
N ALA A 13 -21.08 -2.85 6.45
CA ALA A 13 -22.52 -2.78 6.68
C ALA A 13 -23.08 -1.37 6.46
N ALA A 14 -22.41 -0.33 7.01
CA ALA A 14 -22.83 1.06 6.80
C ALA A 14 -22.73 1.50 5.34
N VAL A 15 -21.63 1.14 4.64
CA VAL A 15 -21.49 1.42 3.20
C VAL A 15 -22.60 0.74 2.38
N GLN A 16 -22.89 -0.54 2.66
CA GLN A 16 -23.94 -1.30 1.98
C GLN A 16 -25.34 -0.76 2.30
N GLN A 17 -25.54 -0.24 3.51
CA GLN A 17 -26.80 0.43 3.87
C GLN A 17 -27.01 1.70 3.04
N ARG A 18 -25.97 2.53 2.85
CA ARG A 18 -26.03 3.70 1.95
C ARG A 18 -26.33 3.28 0.51
N LEU A 19 -25.74 2.17 0.04
CA LEU A 19 -25.94 1.63 -1.31
C LEU A 19 -27.21 0.77 -1.46
N ALA A 20 -28.03 0.59 -0.42
CA ALA A 20 -29.18 -0.31 -0.46
C ALA A 20 -30.17 -0.04 -1.60
N PRO A 21 -30.46 1.22 -2.03
CA PRO A 21 -31.29 1.46 -3.21
C PRO A 21 -30.69 0.86 -4.50
N ALA A 22 -29.38 1.10 -4.75
CA ALA A 22 -28.68 0.57 -5.90
C ALA A 22 -28.57 -0.97 -5.86
N LEU A 23 -28.23 -1.54 -4.73
CA LEU A 23 -28.12 -3.00 -4.56
C LEU A 23 -29.46 -3.69 -4.86
N ARG A 24 -30.60 -3.15 -4.39
CA ARG A 24 -31.93 -3.67 -4.70
C ARG A 24 -32.26 -3.54 -6.19
N ARG A 25 -32.04 -2.37 -6.79
CA ARG A 25 -32.28 -2.12 -8.23
C ARG A 25 -31.48 -3.11 -9.09
N LEU A 26 -30.22 -3.33 -8.78
CA LEU A 26 -29.28 -4.18 -9.53
C LEU A 26 -29.39 -5.68 -9.14
N ARG A 27 -30.24 -6.04 -8.19
CA ARG A 27 -30.38 -7.40 -7.65
C ARG A 27 -29.06 -7.97 -7.15
N LEU A 28 -28.28 -7.15 -6.47
CA LEU A 28 -27.02 -7.53 -5.83
C LEU A 28 -27.22 -7.86 -4.35
N PRO A 29 -26.43 -8.80 -3.78
CA PRO A 29 -26.51 -9.12 -2.37
C PRO A 29 -26.14 -7.94 -1.49
N THR A 30 -26.87 -7.72 -0.38
CA THR A 30 -26.59 -6.69 0.61
C THR A 30 -25.33 -6.96 1.46
N THR A 31 -24.68 -8.12 1.27
CA THR A 31 -23.45 -8.53 1.96
C THR A 31 -22.25 -8.62 1.01
N LEU A 32 -22.33 -7.99 -0.17
CA LEU A 32 -21.36 -8.16 -1.26
C LEU A 32 -19.93 -7.82 -0.84
N LEU A 33 -19.71 -6.67 -0.17
CA LEU A 33 -18.38 -6.24 0.27
C LEU A 33 -17.71 -7.25 1.22
N GLN A 34 -18.45 -7.74 2.20
CA GLN A 34 -17.91 -8.71 3.16
C GLN A 34 -17.70 -10.10 2.52
N ARG A 35 -18.62 -10.53 1.66
CA ARG A 35 -18.56 -11.85 1.04
C ARG A 35 -17.46 -11.98 0.00
N VAL A 36 -17.28 -10.94 -0.84
CA VAL A 36 -16.31 -10.95 -1.94
C VAL A 36 -14.94 -10.47 -1.47
N ALA A 37 -14.86 -9.26 -0.93
CA ALA A 37 -13.57 -8.69 -0.55
C ALA A 37 -13.05 -9.18 0.82
N GLY A 38 -13.93 -9.64 1.71
CA GLY A 38 -13.56 -9.98 3.09
C GLY A 38 -13.34 -8.76 3.98
N VAL A 39 -13.55 -7.54 3.47
CA VAL A 39 -13.39 -6.29 4.21
C VAL A 39 -14.59 -6.09 5.13
N ARG A 40 -14.37 -6.11 6.43
CA ARG A 40 -15.42 -5.85 7.44
C ARG A 40 -15.59 -4.36 7.69
N GLU A 41 -14.48 -3.66 7.78
CA GLU A 41 -14.41 -2.22 7.98
C GLU A 41 -13.17 -1.64 7.30
N ARG A 42 -13.13 -0.34 7.16
CA ARG A 42 -11.96 0.42 6.72
C ARG A 42 -11.82 1.66 7.57
N ARG A 43 -10.62 2.18 7.63
CA ARG A 43 -10.30 3.40 8.38
C ARG A 43 -10.55 4.63 7.54
N ALA A 44 -10.93 5.71 8.20
CA ALA A 44 -11.24 6.99 7.60
C ALA A 44 -10.76 8.12 8.51
N TRP A 45 -10.20 9.18 7.93
CA TRP A 45 -9.82 10.36 8.69
C TRP A 45 -11.07 11.06 9.23
N THR A 46 -11.04 11.49 10.47
CA THR A 46 -12.16 12.20 11.12
C THR A 46 -11.97 13.70 11.02
N ALA A 47 -13.03 14.46 11.31
CA ALA A 47 -12.95 15.91 11.31
C ALA A 47 -11.85 16.40 12.27
N GLY A 48 -10.91 17.18 11.74
CA GLY A 48 -9.73 17.66 12.47
C GLY A 48 -8.48 16.80 12.31
N GLU A 49 -8.56 15.63 11.70
CA GLU A 49 -7.40 14.86 11.25
C GLU A 49 -7.07 15.24 9.80
N ASP A 50 -5.77 15.34 9.49
CA ASP A 50 -5.27 15.60 8.13
C ASP A 50 -4.25 14.52 7.76
N VAL A 51 -4.36 13.96 6.56
CA VAL A 51 -3.50 12.85 6.11
C VAL A 51 -2.04 13.27 6.03
N ASP A 52 -1.75 14.51 5.58
CA ASP A 52 -0.38 14.99 5.46
C ASP A 52 0.24 15.20 6.86
N ASP A 53 -0.54 15.73 7.82
CA ASP A 53 -0.08 15.92 9.20
C ASP A 53 0.14 14.56 9.89
N ALA A 54 -0.72 13.58 9.64
CA ALA A 54 -0.54 12.21 10.13
C ALA A 54 0.69 11.53 9.50
N THR A 55 0.96 11.78 8.21
CA THR A 55 2.14 11.27 7.51
C THR A 55 3.42 11.92 8.06
N VAL A 56 3.39 13.23 8.31
CA VAL A 56 4.49 13.92 9.00
C VAL A 56 4.73 13.34 10.40
N ALA A 57 3.66 13.06 11.15
CA ALA A 57 3.78 12.45 12.47
C ALA A 57 4.39 11.05 12.42
N ALA A 58 3.99 10.22 11.43
CA ALA A 58 4.61 8.91 11.19
C ALA A 58 6.11 9.07 10.86
N GLY A 59 6.46 9.99 9.95
CA GLY A 59 7.86 10.26 9.59
C GLY A 59 8.71 10.72 10.76
N ARG A 60 8.20 11.64 11.60
CA ARG A 60 8.90 12.09 12.81
C ARG A 60 9.14 10.95 13.81
N GLU A 61 8.15 10.11 14.02
CA GLU A 61 8.30 8.95 14.88
C GLU A 61 9.31 7.94 14.30
N ALA A 62 9.27 7.70 12.98
CA ALA A 62 10.23 6.81 12.33
C ALA A 62 11.68 7.32 12.49
N LEU A 63 11.90 8.64 12.33
CA LEU A 63 13.19 9.28 12.57
C LEU A 63 13.64 9.14 14.04
N ALA A 64 12.73 9.39 14.98
CA ALA A 64 13.02 9.26 16.41
C ALA A 64 13.39 7.83 16.81
N VAL A 65 12.64 6.83 16.32
CA VAL A 65 12.93 5.40 16.54
C VAL A 65 14.26 4.99 15.92
N ALA A 66 14.60 5.55 14.75
CA ALA A 66 15.86 5.28 14.08
C ALA A 66 17.06 6.06 14.69
N GLY A 67 16.83 6.99 15.61
CA GLY A 67 17.88 7.87 16.14
C GLY A 67 18.50 8.78 15.09
N VAL A 68 17.76 9.14 14.03
CA VAL A 68 18.21 9.98 12.91
C VAL A 68 17.63 11.37 13.07
N GLU A 69 18.50 12.38 13.08
CA GLU A 69 18.06 13.77 13.13
C GLU A 69 17.53 14.23 11.76
N PRO A 70 16.47 15.04 11.72
CA PRO A 70 15.97 15.59 10.44
C PRO A 70 17.04 16.27 9.59
N ALA A 71 18.04 16.89 10.22
CA ALA A 71 19.15 17.59 9.54
C ALA A 71 20.07 16.64 8.76
N ASP A 72 20.10 15.35 9.10
CA ASP A 72 20.95 14.35 8.45
C ASP A 72 20.25 13.64 7.26
N VAL A 73 18.96 13.88 7.08
CA VAL A 73 18.17 13.29 5.99
C VAL A 73 18.52 13.97 4.67
N GLY A 74 18.95 13.18 3.68
CA GLY A 74 19.28 13.66 2.34
C GLY A 74 18.18 13.40 1.30
N LEU A 75 17.17 12.59 1.60
CA LEU A 75 16.11 12.20 0.66
C LEU A 75 14.78 11.99 1.36
N LEU A 76 13.71 12.54 0.79
CA LEU A 76 12.33 12.21 1.11
C LEU A 76 11.62 11.71 -0.15
N ILE A 77 11.03 10.52 -0.07
CA ILE A 77 10.16 9.97 -1.12
C ILE A 77 8.75 9.82 -0.56
N ASN A 78 7.77 10.48 -1.19
CA ASN A 78 6.36 10.23 -0.96
C ASN A 78 5.82 9.26 -2.01
N THR A 79 4.99 8.31 -1.59
CA THR A 79 4.49 7.24 -2.46
C THR A 79 2.96 7.21 -2.58
N SER A 80 2.28 8.22 -2.03
CA SER A 80 0.82 8.30 -1.98
C SER A 80 0.17 8.30 -3.36
N VAL A 81 -0.93 7.59 -3.48
CA VAL A 81 -1.79 7.55 -4.67
C VAL A 81 -2.93 8.55 -4.57
N THR A 82 -3.55 8.72 -3.39
CA THR A 82 -4.70 9.61 -3.17
C THR A 82 -4.26 11.06 -2.96
N ARG A 83 -3.60 11.62 -3.97
CA ARG A 83 -3.09 13.00 -3.93
C ARG A 83 -4.20 14.01 -4.16
N ARG A 84 -4.23 15.07 -3.33
CA ARG A 84 -5.24 16.14 -3.42
C ARG A 84 -5.00 17.09 -4.60
N HIS A 85 -3.78 17.18 -5.10
CA HIS A 85 -3.37 18.07 -6.20
C HIS A 85 -2.25 17.41 -7.04
N LEU A 86 -2.08 17.88 -8.25
CA LEU A 86 -1.06 17.37 -9.16
C LEU A 86 0.28 18.10 -8.97
N GLU A 87 0.25 19.37 -8.56
CA GLU A 87 1.41 20.24 -8.41
C GLU A 87 1.17 21.24 -7.26
N PRO A 88 2.20 21.44 -6.41
CA PRO A 88 3.48 20.75 -6.34
C PRO A 88 3.36 19.29 -5.89
N SER A 89 4.49 18.54 -5.90
CA SER A 89 4.50 17.17 -5.32
C SER A 89 4.08 17.21 -3.84
N VAL A 90 3.43 16.16 -3.35
CA VAL A 90 3.05 16.05 -1.93
C VAL A 90 4.30 16.02 -1.05
N ALA A 91 5.39 15.45 -1.54
CA ALA A 91 6.69 15.42 -0.86
C ALA A 91 7.16 16.79 -0.37
N VAL A 92 6.85 17.89 -1.08
CA VAL A 92 7.21 19.26 -0.67
C VAL A 92 6.60 19.64 0.68
N ARG A 93 5.32 19.35 0.88
CA ARG A 93 4.63 19.63 2.16
C ARG A 93 5.17 18.76 3.29
N LEU A 94 5.41 17.48 3.00
CA LEU A 94 5.95 16.53 3.98
C LEU A 94 7.38 16.88 4.38
N HIS A 95 8.22 17.29 3.40
CA HIS A 95 9.57 17.79 3.63
C HIS A 95 9.58 19.00 4.60
N HIS A 96 8.71 19.99 4.32
CA HIS A 96 8.55 21.13 5.21
C HIS A 96 8.07 20.72 6.61
N GLY A 97 7.04 19.86 6.67
CA GLY A 97 6.47 19.37 7.92
C GLY A 97 7.46 18.58 8.79
N LEU A 98 8.35 17.82 8.17
CA LEU A 98 9.42 17.09 8.86
C LEU A 98 10.60 18.00 9.28
N GLY A 99 10.68 19.22 8.76
CA GLY A 99 11.79 20.15 9.05
C GLY A 99 13.11 19.70 8.42
N LEU A 100 13.05 19.07 7.24
CA LEU A 100 14.24 18.59 6.56
C LEU A 100 15.07 19.76 5.98
N PRO A 101 16.39 19.60 5.82
CA PRO A 101 17.27 20.67 5.32
C PRO A 101 17.00 20.94 3.84
N SER A 102 17.28 22.14 3.38
CA SER A 102 17.11 22.54 1.97
C SER A 102 17.99 21.75 0.99
N SER A 103 18.98 21.01 1.49
CA SER A 103 19.82 20.09 0.72
C SER A 103 19.17 18.73 0.51
N ALA A 104 18.09 18.40 1.24
CA ALA A 104 17.40 17.13 1.07
C ALA A 104 16.56 17.14 -0.22
N VAL A 105 16.79 16.17 -1.08
CA VAL A 105 16.00 15.95 -2.29
C VAL A 105 14.62 15.43 -1.90
N ASN A 106 13.56 15.88 -2.58
CA ASN A 106 12.21 15.39 -2.32
C ASN A 106 11.41 15.26 -3.62
N PHE A 107 10.63 14.19 -3.74
CA PHE A 107 9.75 13.92 -4.88
C PHE A 107 8.72 12.85 -4.57
N ASP A 108 7.67 12.76 -5.42
CA ASP A 108 6.68 11.68 -5.39
C ASP A 108 7.09 10.55 -6.34
N VAL A 109 6.91 9.30 -5.91
CA VAL A 109 6.99 8.09 -6.74
C VAL A 109 5.60 7.52 -6.92
N ALA A 110 5.11 7.52 -8.14
CA ALA A 110 3.80 6.99 -8.49
C ALA A 110 3.93 5.64 -9.20
N ASN A 111 3.63 4.55 -8.49
CA ASN A 111 3.49 3.22 -9.09
C ASN A 111 2.36 2.43 -8.42
N ALA A 112 1.17 3.06 -8.36
CA ALA A 112 0.01 2.48 -7.72
C ALA A 112 0.37 1.87 -6.35
N CYS A 113 -0.16 0.68 -6.02
CA CYS A 113 0.07 0.03 -4.73
C CYS A 113 1.52 -0.45 -4.49
N LEU A 114 2.41 -0.31 -5.47
CA LEU A 114 3.84 -0.63 -5.32
C LEU A 114 4.70 0.54 -4.86
N GLY A 115 4.14 1.74 -4.81
CA GLY A 115 4.89 2.97 -4.54
C GLY A 115 5.85 2.83 -3.38
N PHE A 116 5.41 2.28 -2.23
CA PHE A 116 6.23 2.17 -1.03
C PHE A 116 7.43 1.21 -1.20
N ILE A 117 7.20 0.01 -1.78
CA ILE A 117 8.27 -0.96 -2.06
C ILE A 117 9.29 -0.36 -3.05
N ASN A 118 8.80 0.31 -4.10
CA ASN A 118 9.67 0.98 -5.07
C ASN A 118 10.43 2.16 -4.43
N GLY A 119 9.78 2.93 -3.56
CA GLY A 119 10.41 3.99 -2.79
C GLY A 119 11.55 3.48 -1.91
N MET A 120 11.34 2.36 -1.20
CA MET A 120 12.39 1.70 -0.42
C MET A 120 13.56 1.24 -1.30
N SER A 121 13.26 0.59 -2.44
CA SER A 121 14.30 0.10 -3.36
C SER A 121 15.11 1.27 -3.96
N LEU A 122 14.44 2.36 -4.34
CA LEU A 122 15.10 3.56 -4.86
C LEU A 122 15.97 4.23 -3.79
N ALA A 123 15.44 4.39 -2.58
CA ALA A 123 16.18 4.96 -1.45
C ALA A 123 17.43 4.11 -1.11
N ALA A 124 17.30 2.78 -1.06
CA ALA A 124 18.42 1.87 -0.83
C ALA A 124 19.51 2.04 -1.90
N GLY A 125 19.15 2.11 -3.18
CA GLY A 125 20.11 2.34 -4.27
C GLY A 125 20.82 3.70 -4.17
N MET A 126 20.12 4.77 -3.78
CA MET A 126 20.75 6.10 -3.58
C MET A 126 21.67 6.12 -2.37
N ILE A 127 21.36 5.39 -1.30
CA ILE A 127 22.22 5.24 -0.13
C ILE A 127 23.45 4.41 -0.49
N GLU A 128 23.28 3.27 -1.17
CA GLU A 128 24.37 2.38 -1.57
C GLU A 128 25.36 3.07 -2.51
N SER A 129 24.87 3.90 -3.44
CA SER A 129 25.70 4.70 -4.35
C SER A 129 26.35 5.94 -3.69
N GLY A 130 26.07 6.18 -2.40
CA GLY A 130 26.63 7.31 -1.64
C GLY A 130 26.05 8.68 -1.99
N GLN A 131 24.93 8.75 -2.70
CA GLN A 131 24.26 10.02 -3.02
C GLN A 131 23.63 10.66 -1.79
N VAL A 132 23.07 9.84 -0.89
CA VAL A 132 22.49 10.30 0.38
C VAL A 132 22.89 9.35 1.50
N ARG A 133 22.96 9.86 2.74
CA ARG A 133 23.25 9.04 3.92
C ARG A 133 22.01 8.40 4.50
N TYR A 134 20.95 9.22 4.64
CA TYR A 134 19.65 8.76 5.12
C TYR A 134 18.54 9.16 4.17
N ALA A 135 17.54 8.29 4.07
CA ALA A 135 16.32 8.54 3.32
C ALA A 135 15.10 8.25 4.19
N VAL A 136 14.03 9.03 3.98
CA VAL A 136 12.70 8.78 4.54
C VAL A 136 11.75 8.47 3.39
N VAL A 137 11.10 7.30 3.46
CA VAL A 137 10.03 6.91 2.54
C VAL A 137 8.72 7.00 3.31
N VAL A 138 7.76 7.74 2.80
CA VAL A 138 6.47 7.98 3.43
C VAL A 138 5.32 7.69 2.49
N ASP A 139 4.19 7.35 3.07
CA ASP A 139 2.93 7.15 2.36
C ASP A 139 1.77 7.65 3.21
N GLY A 140 0.84 8.38 2.61
CA GLY A 140 -0.39 8.82 3.27
C GLY A 140 -1.56 8.70 2.33
N GLU A 141 -2.57 7.91 2.73
CA GLU A 141 -3.74 7.63 1.92
C GLU A 141 -5.02 8.16 2.57
N ASP A 142 -5.83 8.85 1.76
CA ASP A 142 -7.17 9.33 2.11
C ASP A 142 -8.20 8.84 1.08
N ALA A 143 -8.94 7.81 1.44
CA ALA A 143 -9.92 7.19 0.56
C ALA A 143 -11.31 7.84 0.63
N ASP A 144 -11.55 8.80 1.51
CA ASP A 144 -12.88 9.29 1.85
C ASP A 144 -13.60 9.95 0.66
N VAL A 145 -12.89 10.81 -0.07
CA VAL A 145 -13.45 11.49 -1.25
C VAL A 145 -13.80 10.48 -2.34
N ILE A 146 -12.93 9.49 -2.58
CA ILE A 146 -13.17 8.44 -3.58
C ILE A 146 -14.39 7.61 -3.18
N HIS A 147 -14.50 7.23 -1.92
CA HIS A 147 -15.64 6.50 -1.39
C HIS A 147 -16.95 7.23 -1.58
N ASP A 148 -17.04 8.49 -1.17
CA ASP A 148 -18.29 9.25 -1.20
C ASP A 148 -18.72 9.51 -2.65
N ARG A 149 -17.81 9.90 -3.54
CA ARG A 149 -18.09 10.05 -4.98
C ARG A 149 -18.51 8.74 -5.64
N THR A 150 -17.89 7.62 -5.29
CA THR A 150 -18.30 6.31 -5.80
C THR A 150 -19.73 5.96 -5.36
N ILE A 151 -20.06 6.16 -4.08
CA ILE A 151 -21.41 5.90 -3.58
C ILE A 151 -22.43 6.79 -4.29
N GLU A 152 -22.14 8.07 -4.47
CA GLU A 152 -23.02 9.02 -5.18
C GLU A 152 -23.28 8.58 -6.63
N ARG A 153 -22.25 8.19 -7.37
CA ARG A 153 -22.40 7.67 -8.75
C ARG A 153 -23.22 6.39 -8.79
N LEU A 154 -22.93 5.42 -7.92
CA LEU A 154 -23.62 4.13 -7.90
C LEU A 154 -25.10 4.24 -7.52
N LEU A 155 -25.51 5.31 -6.85
CA LEU A 155 -26.90 5.58 -6.52
C LEU A 155 -27.70 6.14 -7.72
N GLN A 156 -27.05 6.62 -8.78
CA GLN A 156 -27.73 7.11 -9.99
C GLN A 156 -28.52 5.99 -10.67
N GLU A 157 -29.71 6.31 -11.20
CA GLU A 157 -30.65 5.31 -11.73
C GLU A 157 -30.18 4.62 -13.01
N ASP A 158 -29.37 5.29 -13.81
CA ASP A 158 -28.81 4.83 -15.07
C ASP A 158 -27.63 3.87 -14.93
N ARG A 159 -27.11 3.69 -13.73
CA ARG A 159 -25.99 2.78 -13.46
C ARG A 159 -26.39 1.31 -13.56
N SER A 160 -25.63 0.58 -14.37
CA SER A 160 -25.77 -0.86 -14.58
C SER A 160 -25.11 -1.69 -13.47
N ARG A 161 -25.30 -3.02 -13.55
CA ARG A 161 -24.58 -3.96 -12.72
C ARG A 161 -23.09 -3.98 -13.03
N ASP A 162 -22.72 -3.82 -14.29
CA ASP A 162 -21.32 -3.82 -14.74
C ASP A 162 -20.61 -2.57 -14.21
N ASP A 163 -21.25 -1.39 -14.28
CA ASP A 163 -20.71 -0.17 -13.64
C ASP A 163 -20.45 -0.38 -12.14
N PHE A 164 -21.40 -1.04 -11.45
CA PHE A 164 -21.23 -1.33 -10.03
C PHE A 164 -20.01 -2.24 -9.78
N MET A 165 -19.82 -3.26 -10.59
CA MET A 165 -18.69 -4.19 -10.44
C MET A 165 -17.36 -3.54 -10.80
N GLN A 166 -17.32 -2.64 -11.78
CA GLN A 166 -16.13 -1.88 -12.15
C GLN A 166 -15.70 -0.88 -11.06
N GLU A 167 -16.64 -0.30 -10.33
CA GLU A 167 -16.36 0.62 -9.22
C GLU A 167 -16.25 -0.09 -7.86
N PHE A 168 -16.49 -1.41 -7.80
CA PHE A 168 -16.53 -2.17 -6.55
C PHE A 168 -15.24 -2.06 -5.74
N ALA A 169 -14.08 -2.07 -6.40
CA ALA A 169 -12.78 -1.98 -5.74
C ALA A 169 -12.62 -0.67 -4.93
N SER A 170 -13.16 0.45 -5.43
CA SER A 170 -13.15 1.74 -4.72
C SER A 170 -13.82 1.67 -3.36
N LEU A 171 -14.86 0.83 -3.22
CA LEU A 171 -15.59 0.65 -1.96
C LEU A 171 -14.78 -0.13 -0.90
N THR A 172 -13.66 -0.73 -1.28
CA THR A 172 -12.79 -1.49 -0.37
C THR A 172 -11.61 -0.68 0.14
N LEU A 173 -11.36 0.50 -0.45
CA LEU A 173 -10.25 1.37 -0.07
C LEU A 173 -10.37 1.83 1.40
N GLY A 174 -9.25 2.08 2.02
CA GLY A 174 -9.14 2.61 3.37
C GLY A 174 -8.08 3.70 3.46
N SER A 175 -8.03 4.38 4.59
CA SER A 175 -7.11 5.46 4.87
C SER A 175 -6.07 5.06 5.93
N GLY A 176 -4.89 5.66 5.85
CA GLY A 176 -3.80 5.42 6.78
C GLY A 176 -2.50 6.03 6.29
N SER A 177 -1.47 6.04 7.12
CA SER A 177 -0.14 6.44 6.70
C SER A 177 0.95 5.56 7.30
N ALA A 178 2.12 5.55 6.65
CA ALA A 178 3.30 4.84 7.10
C ALA A 178 4.58 5.59 6.72
N ALA A 179 5.66 5.31 7.46
CA ALA A 179 6.98 5.86 7.21
C ALA A 179 8.08 4.83 7.48
N ALA A 180 9.13 4.84 6.66
CA ALA A 180 10.36 4.10 6.88
C ALA A 180 11.57 5.01 6.77
N VAL A 181 12.55 4.82 7.66
CA VAL A 181 13.87 5.44 7.57
C VAL A 181 14.86 4.39 7.09
N LEU A 182 15.65 4.73 6.09
CA LEU A 182 16.72 3.88 5.55
C LEU A 182 18.07 4.59 5.75
N GLY A 183 19.08 3.81 6.06
CA GLY A 183 20.46 4.25 6.24
C GLY A 183 21.44 3.13 5.87
N ARG A 184 22.74 3.39 5.98
CA ARG A 184 23.79 2.42 5.68
C ARG A 184 23.87 1.31 6.74
N THR A 185 23.94 0.06 6.29
CA THR A 185 24.03 -1.11 7.19
C THR A 185 25.32 -1.11 8.03
N ASP A 186 26.41 -0.58 7.51
CA ASP A 186 27.69 -0.49 8.24
C ASP A 186 27.67 0.59 9.35
N GLU A 187 26.78 1.57 9.25
CA GLU A 187 26.54 2.58 10.30
C GLU A 187 25.47 2.14 11.30
N HIS A 188 24.55 1.24 10.87
CA HIS A 188 23.40 0.77 11.65
C HIS A 188 23.28 -0.75 11.62
N PRO A 189 24.23 -1.49 12.24
CA PRO A 189 24.21 -2.94 12.25
C PRO A 189 23.03 -3.53 13.05
N GLU A 190 22.38 -2.72 13.91
CA GLU A 190 21.17 -3.05 14.67
C GLU A 190 19.89 -2.97 13.83
N GLY A 191 19.95 -2.34 12.66
CA GLY A 191 18.80 -2.14 11.78
C GLY A 191 18.47 -3.36 10.94
N HIS A 192 17.25 -3.41 10.43
CA HIS A 192 16.82 -4.45 9.49
C HIS A 192 17.40 -4.19 8.10
N ARG A 193 17.89 -5.23 7.45
CA ARG A 193 18.59 -5.08 6.17
C ARG A 193 17.65 -5.27 4.99
N VAL A 194 17.72 -4.35 4.03
CA VAL A 194 17.11 -4.52 2.71
C VAL A 194 18.08 -5.36 1.86
N LEU A 195 17.67 -6.57 1.50
CA LEU A 195 18.53 -7.51 0.77
C LEU A 195 18.38 -7.39 -0.75
N GLY A 196 17.27 -6.84 -1.22
CA GLY A 196 16.96 -6.76 -2.64
C GLY A 196 15.77 -7.64 -3.02
N GLY A 197 15.56 -7.83 -4.31
CA GLY A 197 14.41 -8.58 -4.79
C GLY A 197 14.25 -8.55 -6.30
N VAL A 198 13.03 -8.82 -6.76
CA VAL A 198 12.69 -8.84 -8.19
C VAL A 198 11.49 -7.94 -8.48
N THR A 199 11.45 -7.41 -9.68
CA THR A 199 10.31 -6.68 -10.23
C THR A 199 9.96 -7.21 -11.62
N ARG A 200 8.68 -7.23 -11.97
CA ARG A 200 8.18 -7.58 -13.30
C ARG A 200 7.04 -6.64 -13.67
N ALA A 201 6.84 -6.46 -14.97
CA ALA A 201 5.79 -5.64 -15.53
C ALA A 201 5.05 -6.38 -16.64
N ALA A 202 3.72 -6.26 -16.66
CA ALA A 202 2.82 -6.73 -17.71
C ALA A 202 2.00 -5.53 -18.22
N THR A 203 2.68 -4.60 -18.88
CA THR A 203 2.15 -3.29 -19.27
C THR A 203 1.09 -3.35 -20.36
N GLN A 204 0.90 -4.50 -21.02
CA GLN A 204 -0.24 -4.75 -21.89
C GLN A 204 -1.59 -4.65 -21.16
N PHE A 205 -1.60 -4.69 -19.84
CA PHE A 205 -2.80 -4.61 -18.98
C PHE A 205 -2.98 -3.23 -18.33
N HIS A 206 -2.40 -2.17 -18.92
CA HIS A 206 -2.37 -0.82 -18.35
C HIS A 206 -3.75 -0.17 -18.14
N ASP A 207 -4.77 -0.65 -18.81
CA ASP A 207 -6.15 -0.13 -18.80
C ASP A 207 -7.12 -0.91 -17.88
N LEU A 208 -6.68 -2.04 -17.30
CA LEU A 208 -7.55 -2.87 -16.43
C LEU A 208 -7.90 -2.20 -15.10
N CYS A 209 -7.09 -1.26 -14.63
CA CYS A 209 -7.37 -0.47 -13.44
C CYS A 209 -6.86 0.95 -13.64
N VAL A 210 -7.78 1.88 -13.82
CA VAL A 210 -7.47 3.30 -14.02
C VAL A 210 -8.18 4.13 -12.96
N GLY A 211 -7.39 4.88 -12.21
CA GLY A 211 -7.87 5.78 -11.14
C GLY A 211 -7.59 7.23 -11.45
N SER A 212 -8.53 8.10 -11.07
CA SER A 212 -8.41 9.56 -11.11
C SER A 212 -9.04 10.17 -9.86
N THR A 213 -9.01 11.49 -9.75
CA THR A 213 -9.73 12.22 -8.69
C THR A 213 -11.25 12.06 -8.80
N GLU A 214 -11.76 11.67 -9.96
CA GLU A 214 -13.19 11.51 -10.21
C GLU A 214 -13.68 10.09 -9.89
N GLY A 215 -12.82 9.06 -10.04
CA GLY A 215 -13.20 7.69 -9.78
C GLY A 215 -12.16 6.68 -10.20
N MET A 216 -12.43 5.42 -9.87
CA MET A 216 -11.57 4.31 -10.25
C MET A 216 -12.41 3.23 -10.94
N PHE A 217 -11.98 2.80 -12.11
CA PHE A 217 -12.55 1.70 -12.87
C PHE A 217 -11.61 0.51 -12.82
N THR A 218 -12.13 -0.67 -12.49
CA THR A 218 -11.32 -1.87 -12.35
C THR A 218 -12.04 -3.06 -12.95
N ASP A 219 -11.44 -3.70 -13.97
CA ASP A 219 -11.76 -5.09 -14.29
C ASP A 219 -11.06 -5.99 -13.26
N ALA A 220 -11.74 -6.20 -12.14
CA ALA A 220 -11.17 -6.91 -10.99
C ALA A 220 -10.77 -8.36 -11.31
N LYS A 221 -11.49 -9.01 -12.25
CA LYS A 221 -11.18 -10.39 -12.63
C LYS A 221 -9.94 -10.44 -13.53
N ALA A 222 -9.90 -9.67 -14.59
CA ALA A 222 -8.75 -9.64 -15.48
C ALA A 222 -7.48 -9.14 -14.77
N LEU A 223 -7.63 -8.16 -13.86
CA LEU A 223 -6.54 -7.65 -13.02
C LEU A 223 -5.99 -8.73 -12.08
N LEU A 224 -6.85 -9.55 -11.45
CA LEU A 224 -6.43 -10.67 -10.61
C LEU A 224 -5.71 -11.72 -11.43
N ASP A 225 -6.31 -12.15 -12.54
CA ASP A 225 -5.76 -13.21 -13.41
C ASP A 225 -4.36 -12.81 -13.94
N GLY A 226 -4.23 -11.63 -14.53
CA GLY A 226 -2.95 -11.11 -15.05
C GLY A 226 -1.93 -10.80 -13.96
N GLY A 227 -2.36 -10.29 -12.82
CA GLY A 227 -1.50 -10.05 -11.66
C GLY A 227 -0.94 -11.34 -11.07
N LEU A 228 -1.76 -12.39 -11.00
CA LEU A 228 -1.37 -13.69 -10.50
C LEU A 228 -0.33 -14.37 -11.40
N GLU A 229 -0.55 -14.35 -12.72
CA GLU A 229 0.40 -14.85 -13.71
C GLU A 229 1.76 -14.14 -13.54
N LEU A 230 1.76 -12.82 -13.42
CA LEU A 230 2.96 -12.02 -13.25
C LEU A 230 3.69 -12.32 -11.93
N VAL A 231 2.96 -12.54 -10.83
CA VAL A 231 3.51 -12.94 -9.52
C VAL A 231 4.19 -14.32 -9.62
N VAL A 232 3.52 -15.28 -10.27
CA VAL A 232 4.07 -16.63 -10.45
C VAL A 232 5.36 -16.60 -11.29
N ASP A 233 5.40 -15.79 -12.34
CA ASP A 233 6.60 -15.67 -13.17
C ASP A 233 7.75 -14.97 -12.42
N ALA A 234 7.45 -13.90 -11.67
CA ALA A 234 8.42 -13.26 -10.80
C ALA A 234 8.98 -14.22 -9.72
N TRP A 235 8.12 -15.06 -9.15
CA TRP A 235 8.51 -16.09 -8.18
C TRP A 235 9.43 -17.14 -8.78
N LYS A 236 9.11 -17.65 -9.98
CA LYS A 236 9.96 -18.64 -10.69
C LYS A 236 11.34 -18.06 -11.02
N ASP A 237 11.39 -16.82 -11.48
CA ASP A 237 12.66 -16.16 -11.78
C ASP A 237 13.52 -15.96 -10.53
N ALA A 238 12.90 -15.70 -9.39
CA ALA A 238 13.58 -15.50 -8.13
C ALA A 238 14.24 -16.78 -7.57
N VAL A 239 13.72 -17.97 -7.89
CA VAL A 239 14.21 -19.26 -7.33
C VAL A 239 15.70 -19.49 -7.60
N ALA A 240 16.27 -18.90 -8.66
CA ALA A 240 17.69 -19.04 -8.97
C ALA A 240 18.61 -18.35 -7.94
N ASP A 241 18.15 -17.23 -7.36
CA ASP A 241 18.94 -16.34 -6.52
C ASP A 241 18.46 -16.28 -5.06
N TRP A 242 17.18 -16.66 -4.80
CA TRP A 242 16.49 -16.45 -3.53
C TRP A 242 15.78 -17.72 -3.03
N ASP A 243 15.95 -18.08 -1.75
CA ASP A 243 15.17 -19.13 -1.07
C ASP A 243 13.93 -18.55 -0.39
N TRP A 244 13.00 -18.04 -1.19
CA TRP A 244 11.78 -17.44 -0.66
C TRP A 244 10.71 -18.44 -0.19
N ALA A 245 10.91 -19.74 -0.40
CA ALA A 245 10.03 -20.75 0.15
C ALA A 245 10.10 -20.84 1.70
N ARG A 246 11.15 -20.27 2.30
CA ARG A 246 11.46 -20.38 3.74
C ARG A 246 11.46 -19.05 4.47
N MET A 247 10.57 -18.13 4.12
CA MET A 247 10.41 -16.89 4.87
C MET A 247 9.69 -17.14 6.20
N ASP A 248 9.94 -16.26 7.17
CA ASP A 248 9.23 -16.23 8.45
C ASP A 248 7.92 -15.45 8.34
N ARG A 249 7.87 -14.45 7.44
CA ARG A 249 6.65 -13.71 7.07
C ARG A 249 6.64 -13.37 5.59
N TYR A 250 5.42 -13.41 5.02
CA TYR A 250 5.10 -12.90 3.68
C TYR A 250 4.11 -11.75 3.83
N VAL A 251 4.58 -10.53 3.73
CA VAL A 251 3.72 -9.34 3.84
C VAL A 251 3.24 -8.95 2.45
N THR A 252 2.05 -9.42 2.10
CA THR A 252 1.44 -9.16 0.79
C THR A 252 0.70 -7.81 0.79
N HIS A 253 0.58 -7.20 -0.38
CA HIS A 253 -0.34 -6.07 -0.55
C HIS A 253 -1.78 -6.49 -0.20
N GLN A 254 -2.46 -5.64 0.58
CA GLN A 254 -3.72 -5.93 1.26
C GLN A 254 -4.94 -5.52 0.40
N VAL A 255 -5.24 -6.25 -0.67
CA VAL A 255 -6.37 -5.95 -1.56
C VAL A 255 -7.67 -6.52 -1.03
N SER A 256 -7.72 -7.84 -0.85
CA SER A 256 -8.90 -8.58 -0.40
C SER A 256 -8.54 -10.03 -0.07
N ARG A 257 -9.49 -10.73 0.55
CA ARG A 257 -9.35 -12.18 0.81
C ARG A 257 -9.08 -12.97 -0.47
N VAL A 258 -9.85 -12.71 -1.53
CA VAL A 258 -9.70 -13.44 -2.81
C VAL A 258 -8.30 -13.29 -3.39
N HIS A 259 -7.74 -12.07 -3.37
CA HIS A 259 -6.37 -11.82 -3.85
C HIS A 259 -5.32 -12.51 -2.98
N THR A 260 -5.45 -12.41 -1.65
CA THR A 260 -4.51 -13.05 -0.74
C THR A 260 -4.52 -14.56 -0.88
N ASP A 261 -5.71 -15.18 -0.89
CA ASP A 261 -5.84 -16.63 -1.01
C ASP A 261 -5.31 -17.13 -2.37
N ALA A 262 -5.56 -16.39 -3.46
CA ALA A 262 -5.04 -16.72 -4.79
C ALA A 262 -3.50 -16.69 -4.86
N ILE A 263 -2.86 -15.67 -4.26
CA ILE A 263 -1.38 -15.59 -4.20
C ILE A 263 -0.82 -16.73 -3.36
N VAL A 264 -1.40 -16.98 -2.19
CA VAL A 264 -0.98 -18.07 -1.29
C VAL A 264 -1.01 -19.42 -2.00
N GLU A 265 -2.10 -19.72 -2.72
CA GLU A 265 -2.26 -20.95 -3.48
C GLU A 265 -1.27 -21.05 -4.66
N ALA A 266 -1.14 -19.97 -5.44
CA ALA A 266 -0.38 -19.98 -6.68
C ALA A 266 1.14 -20.19 -6.49
N VAL A 267 1.70 -19.65 -5.41
CA VAL A 267 3.13 -19.77 -5.11
C VAL A 267 3.42 -20.68 -3.89
N GLY A 268 2.39 -21.33 -3.35
CA GLY A 268 2.52 -22.35 -2.31
C GLY A 268 2.98 -21.84 -0.95
N LEU A 269 2.51 -20.64 -0.52
CA LEU A 269 2.89 -20.07 0.76
C LEU A 269 2.20 -20.78 1.93
N ASP A 270 2.89 -20.83 3.08
CA ASP A 270 2.23 -21.17 4.35
C ASP A 270 1.29 -20.03 4.76
N ARG A 271 -0.03 -20.28 4.73
CA ARG A 271 -1.06 -19.29 5.06
C ARG A 271 -0.88 -18.67 6.46
N ALA A 272 -0.34 -19.44 7.41
CA ALA A 272 -0.10 -18.96 8.77
C ALA A 272 0.99 -17.86 8.83
N LYS A 273 1.85 -17.80 7.83
CA LYS A 273 2.92 -16.79 7.71
C LYS A 273 2.51 -15.56 6.88
N VAL A 274 1.26 -15.49 6.43
CA VAL A 274 0.73 -14.37 5.63
C VAL A 274 -0.27 -13.56 6.47
N PRO A 275 0.18 -12.49 7.15
CA PRO A 275 -0.71 -11.64 7.94
C PRO A 275 -1.68 -10.86 7.05
N THR A 276 -2.86 -10.55 7.59
CA THR A 276 -3.88 -9.76 6.90
C THR A 276 -4.36 -8.60 7.74
N THR A 277 -4.49 -7.44 7.11
CA THR A 277 -5.01 -6.19 7.70
C THR A 277 -6.21 -5.64 6.92
N TYR A 278 -6.42 -6.09 5.68
CA TYR A 278 -7.54 -5.63 4.82
C TYR A 278 -8.91 -5.80 5.48
N GLU A 279 -9.08 -6.77 6.36
CA GLU A 279 -10.37 -6.99 7.04
C GLU A 279 -10.79 -5.81 7.92
N ARG A 280 -9.78 -5.11 8.52
CA ARG A 280 -9.95 -4.03 9.50
C ARG A 280 -9.63 -2.65 8.94
N TYR A 281 -8.74 -2.58 7.94
CA TYR A 281 -8.25 -1.31 7.40
C TYR A 281 -8.69 -1.06 5.97
N GLY A 282 -9.20 -2.10 5.27
CA GLY A 282 -9.43 -2.06 3.83
C GLY A 282 -8.11 -2.12 3.05
N ASN A 283 -8.19 -1.78 1.77
CA ASN A 283 -7.02 -1.58 0.92
C ASN A 283 -6.51 -0.14 1.08
N VAL A 284 -5.39 0.03 1.77
CA VAL A 284 -4.77 1.34 2.04
C VAL A 284 -3.69 1.66 1.00
N GLY A 285 -3.91 1.27 -0.26
CA GLY A 285 -2.95 1.55 -1.32
C GLY A 285 -1.52 1.11 -0.99
N PRO A 286 -0.49 1.90 -1.35
CA PRO A 286 0.90 1.61 -1.06
C PRO A 286 1.21 1.46 0.44
N ALA A 287 0.48 2.17 1.33
CA ALA A 287 0.65 2.07 2.77
C ALA A 287 0.27 0.69 3.34
N SER A 288 -0.50 -0.13 2.60
CA SER A 288 -0.95 -1.44 3.08
C SER A 288 0.20 -2.35 3.51
N VAL A 289 1.28 -2.40 2.74
CA VAL A 289 2.43 -3.26 3.04
C VAL A 289 3.17 -2.79 4.29
N PRO A 290 3.62 -1.51 4.40
CA PRO A 290 4.31 -1.05 5.60
C PRO A 290 3.43 -1.06 6.85
N ILE A 291 2.14 -0.74 6.76
CA ILE A 291 1.21 -0.85 7.90
C ILE A 291 1.14 -2.30 8.40
N THR A 292 1.00 -3.26 7.48
CA THR A 292 0.94 -4.68 7.85
C THR A 292 2.26 -5.14 8.49
N LEU A 293 3.40 -4.69 7.97
CA LEU A 293 4.71 -5.01 8.56
C LEU A 293 4.86 -4.41 9.96
N VAL A 294 4.47 -3.16 10.17
CA VAL A 294 4.49 -2.52 11.50
C VAL A 294 3.66 -3.31 12.51
N GLU A 295 2.50 -3.85 12.14
CA GLU A 295 1.71 -4.70 13.03
C GLU A 295 2.36 -6.06 13.35
N GLN A 296 3.33 -6.50 12.55
CA GLN A 296 4.04 -7.76 12.78
C GLN A 296 5.36 -7.58 13.53
N GLN A 297 5.90 -6.37 13.64
CA GLN A 297 7.26 -6.13 14.14
C GLN A 297 7.51 -6.74 15.52
N ASP A 298 6.55 -6.69 16.45
CA ASP A 298 6.69 -7.26 17.80
C ASP A 298 6.68 -8.81 17.81
N SER A 299 6.28 -9.44 16.71
CA SER A 299 6.27 -10.90 16.53
C SER A 299 7.48 -11.43 15.77
N LEU A 300 8.33 -10.55 15.28
CA LEU A 300 9.54 -10.87 14.54
C LEU A 300 10.76 -10.82 15.47
N SER A 301 11.73 -11.66 15.20
CA SER A 301 12.98 -11.78 15.94
C SER A 301 14.19 -11.49 15.04
N ALA A 302 15.30 -11.08 15.64
CA ALA A 302 16.53 -10.86 14.89
C ALA A 302 16.94 -12.13 14.11
N GLY A 303 17.16 -11.98 12.81
CA GLY A 303 17.47 -13.05 11.88
C GLY A 303 16.26 -13.61 11.13
N ASP A 304 15.03 -13.24 11.49
CA ASP A 304 13.85 -13.61 10.70
C ASP A 304 13.92 -12.99 9.29
N ARG A 305 13.39 -13.70 8.32
CA ARG A 305 13.35 -13.26 6.93
C ARG A 305 11.92 -12.87 6.56
N VAL A 306 11.75 -11.67 6.04
CA VAL A 306 10.46 -11.12 5.65
C VAL A 306 10.46 -10.80 4.17
N LEU A 307 9.46 -11.30 3.43
CA LEU A 307 9.26 -10.96 2.04
C LEU A 307 8.08 -9.99 1.90
N LEU A 308 8.36 -8.78 1.42
CA LEU A 308 7.34 -7.83 1.01
C LEU A 308 6.92 -8.16 -0.42
N MET A 309 5.61 -8.30 -0.65
CA MET A 309 5.07 -8.70 -1.94
C MET A 309 3.97 -7.72 -2.37
N GLY A 310 4.20 -7.01 -3.46
CA GLY A 310 3.26 -6.05 -3.99
C GLY A 310 2.82 -6.36 -5.41
N VAL A 311 1.56 -6.05 -5.70
CA VAL A 311 1.00 -6.00 -7.06
C VAL A 311 0.28 -4.67 -7.19
N GLY A 312 0.57 -3.94 -8.24
CA GLY A 312 -0.05 -2.65 -8.54
C GLY A 312 -0.69 -2.64 -9.92
N SER A 313 -1.66 -1.74 -10.12
CA SER A 313 -2.22 -1.52 -11.44
C SER A 313 -1.14 -1.17 -12.46
N GLY A 314 -1.38 -1.56 -13.72
CA GLY A 314 -0.41 -1.30 -14.77
C GLY A 314 -0.07 -2.50 -15.66
N ILE A 315 0.05 -3.79 -15.37
CA ILE A 315 0.24 -4.36 -14.03
C ILE A 315 1.74 -4.42 -13.72
N ASN A 316 2.09 -4.15 -12.49
CA ASN A 316 3.46 -4.36 -12.02
C ASN A 316 3.46 -5.23 -10.78
N THR A 317 4.54 -5.98 -10.53
CA THR A 317 4.78 -6.67 -9.26
C THR A 317 6.20 -6.38 -8.77
N ALA A 318 6.36 -6.33 -7.46
CA ALA A 318 7.66 -6.25 -6.81
C ALA A 318 7.66 -7.14 -5.57
N MET A 319 8.77 -7.83 -5.39
CA MET A 319 9.06 -8.61 -4.19
C MET A 319 10.40 -8.11 -3.63
N LEU A 320 10.42 -7.76 -2.35
CA LEU A 320 11.59 -7.20 -1.67
C LEU A 320 11.82 -7.95 -0.37
N GLU A 321 13.00 -8.56 -0.23
CA GLU A 321 13.38 -9.29 0.97
C GLU A 321 14.04 -8.39 2.00
N LEU A 322 13.63 -8.56 3.25
CA LEU A 322 14.25 -7.95 4.43
C LEU A 322 14.81 -9.04 5.35
N ALA A 323 15.98 -8.81 5.92
CA ALA A 323 16.43 -9.53 7.10
C ALA A 323 16.13 -8.67 8.34
N TRP A 324 15.38 -9.26 9.27
CA TRP A 324 14.90 -8.60 10.48
C TRP A 324 15.94 -8.57 11.60
#